data_565f431b177df9b2a9ec465f6008b5c1
#
_entry.id   565f431b177df9b2a9ec465f6008b5c1
#
_cell.length_a   1.000
_cell.length_b   1.000
_cell.length_c   1.000
_cell.angle_alpha   90.00
_cell.angle_beta   90.00
_cell.angle_gamma   90.00
#
_symmetry.space_group_name_H-M   'P 1'
#
loop_
_entity.id
_entity.type
_entity.pdbx_description
1 polymer ?
#
loop_
_entity_poly.entity_id
_entity_poly.type
_entity_poly.pdbx_seq_one_letter_code
_entity_poly.pdbx_strand_id
1 'polypeptide(L)'
;MRLTLTQRLSLVFALLLMVCSGTSAWLQLRSTRMHELEVVQGLSRDLAASIARDAQLTDANGLKPDAVRNLFSQLMVVNPSVEVYLLEPDGRIAGHAAPEGRLRRDRVDLAPVRRLLDGGVLPILGDDPRSVDGRKVFSAAPLQVNGRDVGFIYVVLLGEAHDLFAARGSANVVLKTALWSIGLVALLCLAAGLVAFNLITRPLRRLTEAVRQFDVHGVPPELPPAAPAVAPMAPEGSRDEIAVLDTAYRHMVARIGEQWKALTRQDQERGELIANVSHDLRTPLSSLHGYLETLLLKDAVLDAPERRRYLAIAIEQSRRVGELAQSLFELARLEYGFVQPDPESFSPVDLVQDVFQKFELRAESRRVALKAVFPPHLPPVHADLGMIERVLSNLLDNALRYTPEGGHIEIALAASDDSLDVTIGDTGPGIPQELREGLFQRPFTVGGARRDGGLGLRIVHRILELHGREIILLETSGQGARFGFSLPVFRRVAAGPG
;
A
#
# COMPACT_ATOMS: atom_id res chain seq x y z
N MET A 1 27.72 -10.89 3.54
CA MET A 1 26.72 -10.35 2.59
C MET A 1 25.35 -10.96 2.89
N ARG A 2 24.36 -10.17 3.28
CA ARG A 2 23.00 -10.69 3.49
C ARG A 2 22.31 -10.71 2.14
N LEU A 3 21.96 -11.90 1.67
CA LEU A 3 21.21 -12.08 0.42
C LEU A 3 19.88 -11.33 0.49
N THR A 4 19.53 -10.64 -0.58
CA THR A 4 18.22 -9.97 -0.71
C THR A 4 17.09 -11.01 -0.78
N LEU A 5 15.86 -10.64 -0.45
CA LEU A 5 14.68 -11.51 -0.49
C LEU A 5 14.56 -12.24 -1.85
N THR A 6 14.80 -11.50 -2.94
CA THR A 6 14.83 -12.03 -4.31
C THR A 6 15.87 -13.09 -4.53
N GLN A 7 17.10 -12.86 -4.04
CA GLN A 7 18.19 -13.84 -4.18
C GLN A 7 17.89 -15.12 -3.39
N ARG A 8 17.27 -15.00 -2.20
CA ARG A 8 16.83 -16.16 -1.41
C ARG A 8 15.73 -16.93 -2.12
N LEU A 9 14.72 -16.24 -2.66
CA LEU A 9 13.61 -16.86 -3.36
C LEU A 9 14.08 -17.55 -4.64
N SER A 10 14.94 -16.90 -5.44
CA SER A 10 15.53 -17.47 -6.65
C SER A 10 16.41 -18.68 -6.35
N LEU A 11 17.16 -18.65 -5.25
CA LEU A 11 18.03 -19.75 -4.84
C LEU A 11 17.22 -20.97 -4.37
N VAL A 12 16.15 -20.76 -3.60
CA VAL A 12 15.22 -21.83 -3.19
C VAL A 12 14.52 -22.43 -4.40
N PHE A 13 14.05 -21.61 -5.34
CA PHE A 13 13.38 -22.07 -6.55
C PHE A 13 14.31 -22.85 -7.46
N ALA A 14 15.55 -22.36 -7.65
CA ALA A 14 16.58 -23.05 -8.43
C ALA A 14 16.96 -24.40 -7.79
N LEU A 15 17.12 -24.47 -6.47
CA LEU A 15 17.39 -25.70 -5.74
C LEU A 15 16.24 -26.70 -5.90
N LEU A 16 15.00 -26.27 -5.75
CA LEU A 16 13.82 -27.11 -5.84
C LEU A 16 13.65 -27.69 -7.25
N LEU A 17 13.89 -26.89 -8.28
CA LEU A 17 13.85 -27.34 -9.66
C LEU A 17 15.01 -28.29 -10.01
N MET A 18 16.22 -28.08 -9.45
CA MET A 18 17.35 -29.00 -9.61
C MET A 18 17.05 -30.37 -8.99
N VAL A 19 16.47 -30.39 -7.79
CA VAL A 19 16.05 -31.64 -7.13
C VAL A 19 14.94 -32.33 -7.93
N CYS A 20 13.94 -31.59 -8.39
CA CYS A 20 12.83 -32.13 -9.19
C CYS A 20 13.30 -32.71 -10.53
N SER A 21 14.23 -31.99 -11.21
CA SER A 21 14.83 -32.47 -12.46
C SER A 21 15.72 -33.70 -12.23
N GLY A 22 16.52 -33.72 -11.19
CA GLY A 22 17.35 -34.86 -10.83
C GLY A 22 16.55 -36.11 -10.50
N THR A 23 15.47 -35.97 -9.74
CA THR A 23 14.56 -37.07 -9.39
C THR A 23 13.82 -37.59 -10.63
N SER A 24 13.35 -36.68 -11.49
CA SER A 24 12.69 -37.06 -12.76
C SER A 24 13.63 -37.81 -13.69
N ALA A 25 14.85 -37.33 -13.88
CA ALA A 25 15.86 -38.01 -14.70
C ALA A 25 16.21 -39.39 -14.15
N TRP A 26 16.38 -39.52 -12.83
CA TRP A 26 16.64 -40.80 -12.18
C TRP A 26 15.47 -41.79 -12.38
N LEU A 27 14.26 -41.33 -12.21
CA LEU A 27 13.04 -42.16 -12.39
C LEU A 27 12.94 -42.62 -13.84
N GLN A 28 13.20 -41.74 -14.80
CA GLN A 28 13.16 -42.04 -16.24
C GLN A 28 14.21 -43.07 -16.65
N LEU A 29 15.45 -42.91 -16.18
CA LEU A 29 16.51 -43.88 -16.39
C LEU A 29 16.17 -45.25 -15.84
N ARG A 30 15.60 -45.32 -14.65
CA ARG A 30 15.19 -46.58 -14.01
C ARG A 30 14.02 -47.25 -14.78
N SER A 31 13.05 -46.47 -15.19
CA SER A 31 11.87 -46.94 -15.93
C SER A 31 12.27 -47.49 -17.29
N THR A 32 13.14 -46.79 -18.05
CA THR A 32 13.61 -47.21 -19.35
C THR A 32 14.38 -48.53 -19.28
N ARG A 33 15.26 -48.67 -18.27
CA ARG A 33 16.05 -49.93 -18.09
C ARG A 33 15.15 -51.12 -17.75
N MET A 34 14.15 -50.95 -16.90
CA MET A 34 13.21 -52.01 -16.55
C MET A 34 12.35 -52.42 -17.74
N HIS A 35 11.90 -51.49 -18.54
CA HIS A 35 11.11 -51.77 -19.75
C HIS A 35 11.92 -52.47 -20.84
N GLU A 36 13.19 -52.12 -21.03
CA GLU A 36 14.10 -52.80 -21.96
C GLU A 36 14.27 -54.28 -21.55
N LEU A 37 14.51 -54.58 -20.29
CA LEU A 37 14.63 -55.94 -19.79
C LEU A 37 13.36 -56.76 -19.95
N GLU A 38 12.20 -56.15 -19.74
CA GLU A 38 10.88 -56.76 -19.92
C GLU A 38 10.65 -57.14 -21.37
N VAL A 39 10.91 -56.22 -22.29
CA VAL A 39 10.74 -56.46 -23.77
C VAL A 39 11.66 -57.54 -24.24
N VAL A 40 12.96 -57.51 -23.90
CA VAL A 40 13.94 -58.54 -24.29
C VAL A 40 13.52 -59.91 -23.76
N GLN A 41 13.13 -60.00 -22.51
CA GLN A 41 12.67 -61.27 -21.91
C GLN A 41 11.35 -61.76 -22.54
N GLY A 42 10.42 -60.84 -22.81
CA GLY A 42 9.14 -61.16 -23.45
C GLY A 42 9.30 -61.76 -24.88
N LEU A 43 10.13 -61.06 -25.68
CA LEU A 43 10.41 -61.54 -27.05
C LEU A 43 11.18 -62.87 -27.09
N SER A 44 12.02 -63.13 -26.09
CA SER A 44 12.86 -64.34 -26.01
C SER A 44 12.26 -65.42 -25.11
N ARG A 45 10.99 -65.26 -24.64
CA ARG A 45 10.37 -66.18 -23.68
C ARG A 45 10.41 -67.64 -24.16
N ASP A 46 10.09 -67.87 -25.43
CA ASP A 46 9.99 -69.18 -25.99
C ASP A 46 11.32 -69.71 -26.57
N LEU A 47 12.41 -68.94 -26.49
CA LEU A 47 13.71 -69.29 -27.07
C LEU A 47 14.25 -70.60 -26.47
N ALA A 48 14.22 -70.74 -25.16
CA ALA A 48 14.65 -71.97 -24.49
C ALA A 48 13.82 -73.17 -24.88
N ALA A 49 12.49 -72.97 -25.03
CA ALA A 49 11.58 -74.04 -25.48
C ALA A 49 11.81 -74.43 -26.93
N SER A 50 12.15 -73.47 -27.80
CA SER A 50 12.53 -73.78 -29.21
C SER A 50 13.81 -74.54 -29.26
N ILE A 51 14.86 -74.11 -28.55
CA ILE A 51 16.14 -74.81 -28.49
C ILE A 51 15.96 -76.20 -27.90
N ALA A 52 15.13 -76.41 -26.89
CA ALA A 52 14.86 -77.71 -26.30
C ALA A 52 14.21 -78.70 -27.27
N ARG A 53 13.41 -78.21 -28.23
CA ARG A 53 12.76 -79.04 -29.25
C ARG A 53 13.69 -79.39 -30.42
N ASP A 54 14.50 -78.45 -30.89
CA ASP A 54 15.30 -78.60 -32.10
C ASP A 54 16.64 -79.28 -31.80
N ALA A 55 17.17 -79.14 -30.61
CA ALA A 55 18.42 -79.73 -30.22
C ALA A 55 18.20 -81.09 -29.50
N GLN A 56 18.88 -82.12 -29.95
CA GLN A 56 18.85 -83.46 -29.29
C GLN A 56 19.69 -83.37 -27.98
N LEU A 57 19.22 -82.65 -26.95
CA LEU A 57 19.93 -82.36 -25.69
C LEU A 57 19.80 -83.53 -24.69
N THR A 58 18.95 -84.48 -24.98
CA THR A 58 18.67 -85.63 -24.11
C THR A 58 18.77 -86.96 -24.86
N ASP A 59 19.11 -88.05 -24.16
CA ASP A 59 19.03 -89.43 -24.66
C ASP A 59 18.35 -90.31 -23.59
N ALA A 60 18.34 -91.63 -23.88
CA ALA A 60 17.70 -92.62 -22.98
C ALA A 60 18.31 -92.60 -21.58
N ASN A 61 19.53 -92.08 -21.35
CA ASN A 61 20.25 -92.05 -20.11
C ASN A 61 20.23 -90.66 -19.39
N GLY A 62 19.61 -89.62 -20.03
CA GLY A 62 19.48 -88.27 -19.40
C GLY A 62 20.05 -87.19 -20.30
N LEU A 63 20.68 -86.13 -19.67
CA LEU A 63 21.21 -84.96 -20.32
C LEU A 63 22.52 -85.28 -21.09
N LYS A 64 22.71 -84.66 -22.28
CA LYS A 64 23.95 -84.72 -23.03
C LYS A 64 24.74 -83.43 -22.98
N PRO A 65 25.75 -83.31 -22.09
CA PRO A 65 26.59 -82.12 -21.94
C PRO A 65 27.30 -81.71 -23.23
N ASP A 66 27.78 -82.68 -24.04
CA ASP A 66 28.50 -82.42 -25.30
C ASP A 66 27.62 -81.82 -26.37
N ALA A 67 26.30 -82.13 -26.39
CA ALA A 67 25.37 -81.58 -27.35
C ALA A 67 25.21 -80.03 -27.14
N VAL A 68 25.33 -79.56 -25.92
CA VAL A 68 25.28 -78.11 -25.60
C VAL A 68 26.48 -77.41 -26.21
N ARG A 69 27.66 -77.97 -26.12
CA ARG A 69 28.88 -77.38 -26.70
C ARG A 69 28.79 -77.22 -28.22
N ASN A 70 28.24 -78.18 -28.93
CA ASN A 70 27.98 -78.09 -30.34
C ASN A 70 26.88 -77.09 -30.71
N LEU A 71 25.78 -77.07 -29.97
CA LEU A 71 24.69 -76.10 -30.14
C LEU A 71 25.18 -74.69 -29.92
N PHE A 72 25.99 -74.46 -28.84
CA PHE A 72 26.52 -73.15 -28.53
C PHE A 72 27.41 -72.60 -29.64
N SER A 73 28.27 -73.42 -30.26
CA SER A 73 29.13 -73.00 -31.37
C SER A 73 28.28 -72.52 -32.56
N GLN A 74 27.16 -73.17 -32.84
CA GLN A 74 26.20 -72.74 -33.86
C GLN A 74 25.42 -71.46 -33.47
N LEU A 75 24.91 -71.36 -32.24
CA LEU A 75 24.15 -70.19 -31.76
C LEU A 75 25.01 -68.96 -31.63
N MET A 76 26.27 -69.07 -31.17
CA MET A 76 27.21 -67.96 -31.08
C MET A 76 27.50 -67.25 -32.40
N VAL A 77 27.43 -68.01 -33.53
CA VAL A 77 27.59 -67.41 -34.86
C VAL A 77 26.38 -66.54 -35.23
N VAL A 78 25.18 -66.93 -34.74
CA VAL A 78 23.92 -66.21 -35.07
C VAL A 78 23.62 -65.11 -34.08
N ASN A 79 23.87 -65.35 -32.80
CA ASN A 79 23.61 -64.34 -31.72
C ASN A 79 24.64 -64.49 -30.59
N PRO A 80 25.71 -63.73 -30.60
CA PRO A 80 26.75 -63.76 -29.57
C PRO A 80 26.35 -63.29 -28.22
N SER A 81 25.14 -62.72 -28.06
CA SER A 81 24.61 -62.19 -26.80
C SER A 81 23.82 -63.20 -25.99
N VAL A 82 23.74 -64.46 -26.42
CA VAL A 82 22.97 -65.52 -25.75
C VAL A 82 23.90 -66.57 -25.20
N GLU A 83 23.68 -66.99 -23.95
CA GLU A 83 24.47 -68.07 -23.33
C GLU A 83 23.54 -69.21 -22.87
N VAL A 84 23.88 -70.44 -23.22
CA VAL A 84 23.04 -71.62 -22.97
C VAL A 84 23.71 -72.53 -21.93
N TYR A 85 22.89 -72.92 -20.92
CA TYR A 85 23.29 -73.84 -19.85
C TYR A 85 22.27 -75.00 -19.74
N LEU A 86 22.75 -76.19 -19.41
CA LEU A 86 21.93 -77.32 -19.04
C LEU A 86 21.94 -77.38 -17.45
N LEU A 87 20.79 -77.46 -16.89
CA LEU A 87 20.62 -77.60 -15.45
C LEU A 87 20.03 -78.92 -15.09
N GLU A 88 20.55 -79.59 -14.05
CA GLU A 88 19.94 -80.75 -13.41
C GLU A 88 18.65 -80.32 -12.64
N PRO A 89 17.79 -81.22 -12.22
CA PRO A 89 16.58 -80.92 -11.49
C PRO A 89 16.78 -80.22 -10.15
N ASP A 90 18.03 -80.26 -9.63
CA ASP A 90 18.44 -79.57 -8.41
C ASP A 90 19.07 -78.19 -8.67
N GLY A 91 19.20 -77.77 -9.95
CA GLY A 91 19.79 -76.51 -10.38
C GLY A 91 21.31 -76.55 -10.59
N ARG A 92 22.00 -77.70 -10.47
CA ARG A 92 23.41 -77.87 -10.81
C ARG A 92 23.61 -77.74 -12.32
N ILE A 93 24.67 -77.09 -12.77
CA ILE A 93 25.03 -76.94 -14.18
C ILE A 93 25.69 -78.23 -14.67
N ALA A 94 24.91 -79.00 -15.43
CA ALA A 94 25.37 -80.24 -16.00
C ALA A 94 26.20 -80.09 -17.30
N GLY A 95 25.91 -79.03 -18.06
CA GLY A 95 26.58 -78.70 -19.30
C GLY A 95 26.59 -77.21 -19.59
N HIS A 96 27.69 -76.70 -20.13
CA HIS A 96 27.81 -75.32 -20.56
C HIS A 96 28.78 -75.19 -21.71
N ALA A 97 28.70 -74.15 -22.49
CA ALA A 97 29.61 -73.80 -23.52
C ALA A 97 30.47 -72.57 -23.22
N ALA A 98 30.56 -72.17 -21.94
CA ALA A 98 31.46 -71.13 -21.56
C ALA A 98 32.93 -71.54 -21.72
N PRO A 99 33.85 -70.61 -22.07
CA PRO A 99 35.29 -70.90 -22.08
C PRO A 99 35.75 -71.32 -20.67
N GLU A 100 36.82 -72.20 -20.67
CA GLU A 100 37.37 -72.72 -19.40
C GLU A 100 37.74 -71.62 -18.44
N GLY A 101 37.34 -71.74 -17.15
CA GLY A 101 37.61 -70.79 -16.06
C GLY A 101 36.69 -69.54 -16.01
N ARG A 102 35.73 -69.39 -16.89
CA ARG A 102 34.75 -68.27 -16.83
C ARG A 102 33.48 -68.58 -16.04
N LEU A 103 33.21 -69.81 -15.73
CA LEU A 103 32.09 -70.20 -14.88
C LEU A 103 32.45 -69.86 -13.40
N ARG A 104 31.61 -69.09 -12.76
CA ARG A 104 31.79 -68.64 -11.38
C ARG A 104 30.85 -69.32 -10.40
N ARG A 105 29.75 -69.94 -10.91
CA ARG A 105 28.78 -70.67 -10.14
C ARG A 105 28.62 -72.08 -10.76
N ASP A 106 28.48 -73.05 -9.90
CA ASP A 106 28.18 -74.44 -10.25
C ASP A 106 26.67 -74.76 -10.19
N ARG A 107 25.90 -73.83 -9.62
CA ARG A 107 24.48 -73.99 -9.42
C ARG A 107 23.71 -72.68 -9.70
N VAL A 108 22.52 -72.76 -10.23
CA VAL A 108 21.55 -71.68 -10.48
C VAL A 108 20.34 -71.86 -9.58
N ASP A 109 19.84 -70.76 -9.01
CA ASP A 109 18.58 -70.79 -8.22
C ASP A 109 17.40 -71.06 -9.18
N LEU A 110 16.64 -72.13 -8.83
CA LEU A 110 15.50 -72.53 -9.63
C LEU A 110 14.20 -71.77 -9.28
N ALA A 111 14.18 -70.99 -8.21
CA ALA A 111 13.00 -70.22 -7.84
C ALA A 111 12.57 -69.20 -8.92
N PRO A 112 13.52 -68.41 -9.53
CA PRO A 112 13.19 -67.57 -10.69
C PRO A 112 12.76 -68.36 -11.94
N VAL A 113 13.39 -69.53 -12.17
CA VAL A 113 13.06 -70.40 -13.29
C VAL A 113 11.61 -70.90 -13.23
N ARG A 114 11.22 -71.44 -12.07
CA ARG A 114 9.85 -71.87 -11.84
C ARG A 114 8.86 -70.72 -11.99
N ARG A 115 9.16 -69.55 -11.42
CA ARG A 115 8.30 -68.35 -11.58
C ARG A 115 8.13 -67.93 -13.05
N LEU A 116 9.14 -68.07 -13.88
CA LEU A 116 9.05 -67.79 -15.33
C LEU A 116 8.14 -68.77 -16.02
N LEU A 117 8.28 -70.09 -15.72
CA LEU A 117 7.48 -71.15 -16.28
C LEU A 117 6.00 -71.08 -15.87
N ASP A 118 5.74 -70.63 -14.63
CA ASP A 118 4.38 -70.40 -14.09
C ASP A 118 3.74 -69.11 -14.62
N GLY A 119 4.39 -68.38 -15.53
CA GLY A 119 3.81 -67.18 -16.13
C GLY A 119 3.91 -65.92 -15.27
N GLY A 120 4.90 -65.82 -14.42
CA GLY A 120 5.15 -64.64 -13.59
C GLY A 120 5.35 -63.34 -14.35
N VAL A 121 5.10 -62.18 -13.70
CA VAL A 121 5.24 -60.84 -14.30
C VAL A 121 6.72 -60.57 -14.62
N LEU A 122 6.98 -60.20 -15.86
CA LEU A 122 8.31 -59.81 -16.34
C LEU A 122 8.70 -58.39 -15.89
N PRO A 123 10.00 -58.07 -15.79
CA PRO A 123 11.15 -58.95 -15.97
C PRO A 123 11.47 -59.78 -14.74
N ILE A 124 11.79 -61.06 -14.94
CA ILE A 124 12.28 -61.99 -13.92
C ILE A 124 13.78 -62.15 -14.07
N LEU A 125 14.53 -61.75 -13.06
CA LEU A 125 15.99 -61.87 -13.06
C LEU A 125 16.40 -63.17 -12.40
N GLY A 126 17.20 -63.96 -13.13
CA GLY A 126 17.85 -65.18 -12.62
C GLY A 126 19.34 -64.98 -12.46
N ASP A 127 19.99 -65.97 -11.85
CA ASP A 127 21.45 -65.96 -11.62
C ASP A 127 22.23 -65.98 -12.95
N ASP A 128 23.28 -65.18 -13.03
CA ASP A 128 24.27 -65.24 -14.11
C ASP A 128 25.36 -66.22 -13.71
N PRO A 129 25.51 -67.37 -14.40
CA PRO A 129 26.55 -68.35 -14.05
C PRO A 129 28.00 -67.86 -14.16
N ARG A 130 28.22 -66.77 -14.90
CA ARG A 130 29.55 -66.14 -15.04
C ARG A 130 29.84 -65.06 -14.02
N SER A 131 28.89 -64.71 -13.14
CA SER A 131 29.05 -63.70 -12.09
C SER A 131 28.71 -64.28 -10.73
N VAL A 132 29.44 -63.86 -9.67
CA VAL A 132 29.13 -64.33 -8.31
C VAL A 132 27.80 -63.73 -7.79
N ASP A 133 27.53 -62.44 -8.10
CA ASP A 133 26.36 -61.73 -7.60
C ASP A 133 25.45 -61.20 -8.74
N GLY A 134 25.83 -61.43 -10.01
CA GLY A 134 25.10 -60.94 -11.17
C GLY A 134 23.78 -61.64 -11.35
N ARG A 135 22.77 -60.87 -11.72
CA ARG A 135 21.45 -61.34 -12.15
C ARG A 135 21.13 -60.79 -13.52
N LYS A 136 20.67 -61.66 -14.41
CA LYS A 136 20.27 -61.29 -15.76
C LYS A 136 18.89 -61.84 -16.13
N VAL A 137 18.27 -61.25 -17.15
CA VAL A 137 17.06 -61.83 -17.75
C VAL A 137 17.42 -63.10 -18.49
N PHE A 138 16.54 -64.05 -18.45
CA PHE A 138 16.74 -65.39 -19.00
C PHE A 138 15.48 -65.96 -19.62
N SER A 139 15.63 -66.95 -20.44
CA SER A 139 14.61 -67.87 -20.94
C SER A 139 14.87 -69.25 -20.37
N ALA A 140 13.86 -70.02 -20.05
CA ALA A 140 14.02 -71.36 -19.54
C ALA A 140 12.92 -72.29 -20.03
N ALA A 141 13.28 -73.60 -20.24
CA ALA A 141 12.31 -74.60 -20.58
C ALA A 141 12.66 -75.92 -19.85
N PRO A 142 11.67 -76.73 -19.44
CA PRO A 142 11.93 -78.08 -18.94
C PRO A 142 12.40 -79.03 -20.02
N LEU A 143 13.33 -79.87 -19.67
CA LEU A 143 13.78 -80.99 -20.53
C LEU A 143 13.17 -82.29 -20.03
N GLN A 144 12.44 -82.94 -20.88
CA GLN A 144 11.71 -84.18 -20.55
C GLN A 144 12.23 -85.39 -21.40
N VAL A 145 12.38 -86.50 -20.72
CA VAL A 145 12.64 -87.82 -21.36
C VAL A 145 11.56 -88.77 -20.85
N ASN A 146 10.84 -89.34 -21.78
CA ASN A 146 9.73 -90.31 -21.50
C ASN A 146 8.70 -89.71 -20.49
N GLY A 147 8.40 -88.38 -20.56
CA GLY A 147 7.45 -87.75 -19.72
C GLY A 147 7.93 -87.43 -18.28
N ARG A 148 9.23 -87.64 -17.98
CA ARG A 148 9.85 -87.21 -16.69
C ARG A 148 10.77 -86.04 -16.91
N ASP A 149 10.70 -85.05 -16.04
CA ASP A 149 11.62 -83.92 -16.07
C ASP A 149 13.02 -84.36 -15.69
N VAL A 150 13.97 -84.24 -16.60
CA VAL A 150 15.36 -84.60 -16.38
C VAL A 150 16.28 -83.37 -16.16
N GLY A 151 15.71 -82.20 -16.23
CA GLY A 151 16.42 -80.92 -16.01
C GLY A 151 15.78 -79.79 -16.74
N PHE A 152 16.55 -78.70 -16.84
CA PHE A 152 16.09 -77.42 -17.48
C PHE A 152 17.18 -76.97 -18.48
N ILE A 153 16.72 -76.40 -19.59
CA ILE A 153 17.58 -75.55 -20.40
C ILE A 153 17.42 -74.10 -19.85
N TYR A 154 18.54 -73.47 -19.65
CA TYR A 154 18.61 -72.11 -19.07
C TYR A 154 19.44 -71.26 -20.04
N VAL A 155 18.79 -70.24 -20.60
CA VAL A 155 19.36 -69.35 -21.58
C VAL A 155 19.45 -67.96 -21.05
N VAL A 156 20.65 -67.48 -20.74
CA VAL A 156 20.90 -66.12 -20.31
C VAL A 156 20.85 -65.20 -21.52
N LEU A 157 19.99 -64.22 -21.44
CA LEU A 157 19.81 -63.18 -22.44
C LEU A 157 20.73 -62.00 -22.05
N LEU A 158 21.17 -61.20 -23.00
CA LEU A 158 22.05 -60.05 -22.76
C LEU A 158 23.41 -60.48 -22.15
N GLY A 159 24.10 -61.38 -22.80
CA GLY A 159 25.41 -61.87 -22.42
C GLY A 159 26.50 -60.78 -22.45
N GLU A 160 27.75 -61.18 -22.10
CA GLU A 160 28.92 -60.27 -21.96
C GLU A 160 29.16 -59.33 -23.17
N ALA A 161 28.84 -59.76 -24.38
CA ALA A 161 28.97 -58.94 -25.58
C ALA A 161 27.99 -57.75 -25.59
N HIS A 162 26.77 -57.96 -25.09
CA HIS A 162 25.80 -56.87 -24.96
C HIS A 162 26.25 -55.81 -23.93
N ASP A 163 26.80 -56.25 -22.78
CA ASP A 163 27.29 -55.36 -21.73
C ASP A 163 28.44 -54.47 -22.25
N LEU A 164 29.31 -55.00 -23.10
CA LEU A 164 30.41 -54.25 -23.73
C LEU A 164 29.92 -53.21 -24.76
N PHE A 165 28.89 -53.54 -25.54
CA PHE A 165 28.30 -52.63 -26.53
C PHE A 165 27.41 -51.58 -25.84
N ALA A 166 26.65 -51.96 -24.83
CA ALA A 166 25.79 -51.06 -24.04
C ALA A 166 26.64 -50.03 -23.28
N ALA A 167 27.78 -50.42 -22.71
CA ALA A 167 28.68 -49.51 -22.00
C ALA A 167 29.31 -48.45 -22.93
N ARG A 168 29.48 -48.71 -24.21
CA ARG A 168 30.08 -47.76 -25.18
C ARG A 168 29.06 -46.85 -25.88
N GLY A 169 27.84 -47.31 -26.13
CA GLY A 169 26.84 -46.60 -26.94
C GLY A 169 25.84 -45.77 -26.08
N SER A 170 25.31 -46.37 -25.04
CA SER A 170 24.23 -45.74 -24.24
C SER A 170 24.69 -44.62 -23.35
N ALA A 171 25.92 -44.66 -22.81
CA ALA A 171 26.45 -43.66 -21.92
C ALA A 171 26.47 -42.24 -22.54
N ASN A 172 26.80 -42.14 -23.82
CA ASN A 172 26.89 -40.86 -24.51
C ASN A 172 25.51 -40.26 -24.85
N VAL A 173 24.52 -41.08 -25.20
CA VAL A 173 23.17 -40.60 -25.51
C VAL A 173 22.43 -40.20 -24.25
N VAL A 174 22.49 -41.00 -23.18
CA VAL A 174 21.91 -40.72 -21.87
C VAL A 174 22.54 -39.51 -21.25
N LEU A 175 23.87 -39.37 -21.31
CA LEU A 175 24.56 -38.17 -20.77
C LEU A 175 24.18 -36.91 -21.56
N LYS A 176 24.09 -36.96 -22.88
CA LYS A 176 23.64 -35.84 -23.72
C LYS A 176 22.21 -35.43 -23.39
N THR A 177 21.26 -36.37 -23.33
CA THR A 177 19.86 -36.06 -22.99
C THR A 177 19.73 -35.49 -21.58
N ALA A 178 20.46 -36.02 -20.60
CA ALA A 178 20.51 -35.50 -19.24
C ALA A 178 21.06 -34.06 -19.19
N LEU A 179 22.17 -33.79 -19.91
CA LEU A 179 22.75 -32.44 -19.99
C LEU A 179 21.81 -31.43 -20.66
N TRP A 180 21.15 -31.85 -21.76
CA TRP A 180 20.16 -30.98 -22.42
C TRP A 180 18.93 -30.70 -21.55
N SER A 181 18.43 -31.70 -20.82
CA SER A 181 17.30 -31.50 -19.90
C SER A 181 17.67 -30.57 -18.74
N ILE A 182 18.86 -30.74 -18.15
CA ILE A 182 19.36 -29.84 -17.10
C ILE A 182 19.55 -28.41 -17.64
N GLY A 183 20.12 -28.26 -18.83
CA GLY A 183 20.29 -26.95 -19.47
C GLY A 183 18.95 -26.25 -19.76
N LEU A 184 17.95 -26.97 -20.25
CA LEU A 184 16.61 -26.46 -20.51
C LEU A 184 15.93 -25.99 -19.21
N VAL A 185 16.02 -26.81 -18.16
CA VAL A 185 15.45 -26.46 -16.83
C VAL A 185 16.14 -25.23 -16.25
N ALA A 186 17.47 -25.15 -16.32
CA ALA A 186 18.20 -23.98 -15.85
C ALA A 186 17.80 -22.69 -16.59
N LEU A 187 17.60 -22.79 -17.93
CA LEU A 187 17.11 -21.66 -18.74
C LEU A 187 15.71 -21.22 -18.33
N LEU A 188 14.79 -22.17 -18.13
CA LEU A 188 13.42 -21.89 -17.69
C LEU A 188 13.39 -21.27 -16.29
N CYS A 189 14.24 -21.74 -15.37
CA CYS A 189 14.39 -21.15 -14.05
C CYS A 189 14.86 -19.69 -14.11
N LEU A 190 15.86 -19.42 -14.94
CA LEU A 190 16.39 -18.07 -15.12
C LEU A 190 15.31 -17.14 -15.69
N ALA A 191 14.59 -17.59 -16.71
CA ALA A 191 13.49 -16.82 -17.30
C ALA A 191 12.37 -16.55 -16.28
N ALA A 192 11.93 -17.56 -15.54
CA ALA A 192 10.91 -17.42 -14.50
C ALA A 192 11.38 -16.48 -13.38
N GLY A 193 12.65 -16.58 -12.96
CA GLY A 193 13.24 -15.68 -11.97
C GLY A 193 13.27 -14.22 -12.43
N LEU A 194 13.61 -13.95 -13.68
CA LEU A 194 13.59 -12.60 -14.27
C LEU A 194 12.16 -12.04 -14.37
N VAL A 195 11.19 -12.86 -14.75
CA VAL A 195 9.78 -12.47 -14.79
C VAL A 195 9.26 -12.15 -13.39
N ALA A 196 9.50 -13.02 -12.42
CA ALA A 196 9.11 -12.79 -11.03
C ALA A 196 9.77 -11.53 -10.44
N PHE A 197 11.05 -11.27 -10.77
CA PHE A 197 11.74 -10.05 -10.36
C PHE A 197 11.06 -8.80 -10.92
N ASN A 198 10.73 -8.78 -12.20
CA ASN A 198 10.09 -7.62 -12.81
C ASN A 198 8.65 -7.39 -12.32
N LEU A 199 7.87 -8.46 -12.14
CA LEU A 199 6.46 -8.35 -11.77
C LEU A 199 6.24 -8.07 -10.28
N ILE A 200 7.05 -8.66 -9.40
CA ILE A 200 6.79 -8.62 -7.95
C ILE A 200 7.79 -7.74 -7.20
N THR A 201 9.09 -7.94 -7.45
CA THR A 201 10.12 -7.33 -6.59
C THR A 201 10.41 -5.89 -6.94
N ARG A 202 10.37 -5.54 -8.21
CA ARG A 202 10.63 -4.17 -8.66
C ARG A 202 9.58 -3.17 -8.19
N PRO A 203 8.26 -3.44 -8.27
CA PRO A 203 7.23 -2.57 -7.67
C PRO A 203 7.36 -2.43 -6.16
N LEU A 204 7.58 -3.55 -5.43
CA LEU A 204 7.74 -3.53 -3.98
C LEU A 204 8.95 -2.69 -3.52
N ARG A 205 10.08 -2.78 -4.24
CA ARG A 205 11.26 -1.94 -3.92
C ARG A 205 10.99 -0.46 -4.13
N ARG A 206 10.28 -0.09 -5.19
CA ARG A 206 9.88 1.31 -5.43
C ARG A 206 8.99 1.83 -4.31
N LEU A 207 8.03 1.04 -3.85
CA LEU A 207 7.17 1.40 -2.73
C LEU A 207 7.98 1.57 -1.43
N THR A 208 8.91 0.64 -1.15
CA THR A 208 9.78 0.72 0.04
C THR A 208 10.70 1.95 0.00
N GLU A 209 11.23 2.32 -1.17
CA GLU A 209 12.05 3.51 -1.34
C GLU A 209 11.23 4.80 -1.16
N ALA A 210 10.01 4.84 -1.68
CA ALA A 210 9.08 5.96 -1.47
C ALA A 210 8.72 6.15 0.01
N VAL A 211 8.44 5.06 0.74
CA VAL A 211 8.21 5.10 2.20
C VAL A 211 9.44 5.60 2.96
N ARG A 212 10.64 5.14 2.59
CA ARG A 212 11.88 5.56 3.25
C ARG A 212 12.21 7.04 3.03
N GLN A 213 11.95 7.56 1.84
CA GLN A 213 12.15 8.99 1.54
C GLN A 213 11.21 9.87 2.35
N PHE A 214 10.00 9.41 2.60
CA PHE A 214 9.05 10.10 3.46
C PHE A 214 9.52 10.18 4.93
N ASP A 215 10.13 9.10 5.45
CA ASP A 215 10.59 9.02 6.83
C ASP A 215 11.83 9.90 7.11
N VAL A 216 12.74 10.04 6.13
CA VAL A 216 14.02 10.75 6.32
C VAL A 216 13.89 12.28 6.21
N HIS A 217 12.95 12.81 5.43
CA HIS A 217 12.87 14.23 5.13
C HIS A 217 11.75 14.98 5.86
N GLY A 218 10.83 14.28 6.55
CA GLY A 218 9.71 14.89 7.31
C GLY A 218 8.78 15.79 6.49
N VAL A 219 9.09 15.99 5.22
CA VAL A 219 8.32 16.76 4.24
C VAL A 219 7.81 15.75 3.20
N PRO A 220 6.52 15.75 2.85
CA PRO A 220 6.06 14.98 1.73
C PRO A 220 6.92 15.34 0.52
N PRO A 221 7.57 14.38 -0.16
CA PRO A 221 8.25 14.72 -1.40
C PRO A 221 7.21 15.43 -2.27
N GLU A 222 7.58 16.55 -2.88
CA GLU A 222 6.72 17.15 -3.89
C GLU A 222 6.37 16.03 -4.85
N LEU A 223 5.14 15.54 -4.76
CA LEU A 223 4.65 14.60 -5.74
C LEU A 223 4.87 15.27 -7.09
N PRO A 224 5.47 14.59 -8.08
CA PRO A 224 5.46 15.09 -9.43
C PRO A 224 4.01 15.52 -9.72
N PRO A 225 3.82 16.71 -10.37
CA PRO A 225 2.51 17.34 -10.47
C PRO A 225 1.49 16.27 -10.79
N ALA A 226 0.51 16.15 -9.91
CA ALA A 226 -0.49 15.10 -9.98
C ALA A 226 -1.02 15.06 -11.40
N ALA A 227 -0.80 13.95 -12.08
CA ALA A 227 -1.71 13.59 -13.15
C ALA A 227 -3.12 13.79 -12.57
N PRO A 228 -4.02 14.43 -13.34
CA PRO A 228 -5.22 15.07 -12.83
C PRO A 228 -5.94 14.18 -11.83
N ALA A 229 -6.48 14.79 -10.78
CA ALA A 229 -7.06 14.17 -9.58
C ALA A 229 -8.23 13.18 -9.82
N VAL A 230 -8.35 12.66 -11.03
CA VAL A 230 -9.21 11.59 -11.45
C VAL A 230 -8.38 10.52 -12.13
N ALA A 231 -7.38 9.96 -11.40
CA ALA A 231 -7.00 8.60 -11.72
C ALA A 231 -8.19 7.73 -11.29
N PRO A 232 -8.79 6.93 -12.19
CA PRO A 232 -9.91 6.08 -11.83
C PRO A 232 -9.44 5.23 -10.63
N MET A 233 -10.24 5.22 -9.57
CA MET A 233 -10.16 4.17 -8.55
C MET A 233 -9.87 2.87 -9.30
N ALA A 234 -8.79 2.16 -8.91
CA ALA A 234 -8.51 0.86 -9.50
C ALA A 234 -9.83 0.12 -9.58
N PRO A 235 -10.23 -0.40 -10.76
CA PRO A 235 -11.56 -0.94 -10.93
C PRO A 235 -11.80 -1.94 -9.80
N GLU A 236 -12.93 -1.80 -9.12
CA GLU A 236 -13.38 -2.72 -8.08
C GLU A 236 -13.29 -4.13 -8.67
N GLY A 237 -12.29 -4.90 -8.28
CA GLY A 237 -11.97 -6.19 -8.85
C GLY A 237 -10.54 -6.35 -9.40
N SER A 238 -9.65 -5.37 -9.28
CA SER A 238 -8.22 -5.57 -9.56
C SER A 238 -7.70 -6.67 -8.62
N ARG A 239 -7.34 -7.82 -9.20
CA ARG A 239 -6.70 -8.93 -8.47
C ARG A 239 -5.21 -8.67 -8.17
N ASP A 240 -4.72 -7.48 -8.47
CA ASP A 240 -3.34 -7.08 -8.22
C ASP A 240 -3.27 -6.32 -6.89
N GLU A 241 -2.98 -7.07 -5.84
CA GLU A 241 -2.85 -6.56 -4.47
C GLU A 241 -1.76 -5.48 -4.37
N ILE A 242 -0.73 -5.53 -5.22
CA ILE A 242 0.36 -4.55 -5.25
C ILE A 242 -0.14 -3.20 -5.79
N ALA A 243 -0.97 -3.21 -6.82
CA ALA A 243 -1.57 -2.01 -7.37
C ALA A 243 -2.54 -1.36 -6.38
N VAL A 244 -3.33 -2.16 -5.67
CA VAL A 244 -4.22 -1.68 -4.59
C VAL A 244 -3.41 -1.02 -3.47
N LEU A 245 -2.31 -1.65 -3.04
CA LEU A 245 -1.43 -1.12 -2.00
C LEU A 245 -0.74 0.19 -2.43
N ASP A 246 -0.23 0.28 -3.66
CA ASP A 246 0.36 1.51 -4.22
C ASP A 246 -0.66 2.65 -4.24
N THR A 247 -1.88 2.37 -4.66
CA THR A 247 -2.98 3.36 -4.69
C THR A 247 -3.34 3.84 -3.29
N ALA A 248 -3.52 2.91 -2.34
CA ALA A 248 -3.82 3.24 -0.95
C ALA A 248 -2.68 4.07 -0.30
N TYR A 249 -1.43 3.74 -0.56
CA TYR A 249 -0.28 4.48 -0.09
C TYR A 249 -0.27 5.92 -0.65
N ARG A 250 -0.47 6.11 -1.95
CA ARG A 250 -0.54 7.44 -2.58
C ARG A 250 -1.67 8.29 -2.01
N HIS A 251 -2.85 7.72 -1.79
CA HIS A 251 -3.96 8.41 -1.14
C HIS A 251 -3.62 8.85 0.29
N MET A 252 -2.97 7.97 1.05
CA MET A 252 -2.52 8.29 2.41
C MET A 252 -1.50 9.43 2.41
N VAL A 253 -0.49 9.41 1.54
CA VAL A 253 0.53 10.46 1.41
C VAL A 253 -0.10 11.79 1.00
N ALA A 254 -1.02 11.78 0.03
CA ALA A 254 -1.75 12.97 -0.40
C ALA A 254 -2.55 13.58 0.77
N ARG A 255 -3.30 12.76 1.51
CA ARG A 255 -4.08 13.19 2.67
C ARG A 255 -3.21 13.77 3.80
N ILE A 256 -2.08 13.11 4.10
CA ILE A 256 -1.11 13.63 5.07
C ILE A 256 -0.53 14.97 4.59
N GLY A 257 -0.20 15.09 3.30
CA GLY A 257 0.29 16.33 2.71
C GLY A 257 -0.71 17.48 2.82
N GLU A 258 -1.98 17.24 2.58
CA GLU A 258 -3.05 18.24 2.78
C GLU A 258 -3.20 18.63 4.24
N GLN A 259 -3.21 17.66 5.15
CA GLN A 259 -3.28 17.93 6.59
C GLN A 259 -2.06 18.72 7.10
N TRP A 260 -0.87 18.39 6.61
CA TRP A 260 0.35 19.11 6.93
C TRP A 260 0.31 20.56 6.46
N LYS A 261 -0.12 20.80 5.22
CA LYS A 261 -0.29 22.16 4.69
C LYS A 261 -1.30 22.96 5.51
N ALA A 262 -2.43 22.34 5.87
CA ALA A 262 -3.45 22.98 6.70
C ALA A 262 -2.90 23.34 8.10
N LEU A 263 -2.18 22.40 8.74
CA LEU A 263 -1.57 22.61 10.06
C LEU A 263 -0.49 23.71 10.01
N THR A 264 0.39 23.69 9.01
CA THR A 264 1.45 24.70 8.83
C THR A 264 0.84 26.09 8.63
N ARG A 265 -0.24 26.16 7.83
CA ARG A 265 -0.96 27.42 7.64
C ARG A 265 -1.59 27.92 8.94
N GLN A 266 -2.23 27.06 9.70
CA GLN A 266 -2.82 27.40 11.00
C GLN A 266 -1.75 27.86 12.00
N ASP A 267 -0.59 27.22 12.04
CA ASP A 267 0.52 27.60 12.92
C ASP A 267 1.12 28.95 12.51
N GLN A 268 1.26 29.21 11.22
CA GLN A 268 1.69 30.50 10.71
C GLN A 268 0.70 31.63 11.05
N GLU A 269 -0.61 31.39 10.83
CA GLU A 269 -1.67 32.34 11.21
C GLU A 269 -1.66 32.65 12.72
N ARG A 270 -1.41 31.63 13.55
CA ARG A 270 -1.25 31.78 14.99
C ARG A 270 0.00 32.59 15.35
N GLY A 271 1.13 32.35 14.70
CA GLY A 271 2.36 33.10 14.89
C GLY A 271 2.18 34.57 14.52
N GLU A 272 1.55 34.87 13.40
CA GLU A 272 1.23 36.21 12.94
C GLU A 272 0.30 36.94 13.94
N LEU A 273 -0.71 36.24 14.45
CA LEU A 273 -1.60 36.81 15.48
C LEU A 273 -0.82 37.23 16.72
N ILE A 274 0.01 36.34 17.28
CA ILE A 274 0.80 36.62 18.49
C ILE A 274 1.74 37.82 18.28
N ALA A 275 2.43 37.85 17.13
CA ALA A 275 3.34 38.94 16.80
C ALA A 275 2.61 40.29 16.71
N ASN A 276 1.45 40.31 16.05
CA ASN A 276 0.65 41.51 15.87
C ASN A 276 0.05 42.02 17.19
N VAL A 277 -0.52 41.12 18.01
CA VAL A 277 -1.04 41.45 19.34
C VAL A 277 0.06 42.03 20.23
N SER A 278 1.24 41.37 20.23
CA SER A 278 2.39 41.85 21.04
C SER A 278 2.81 43.26 20.65
N HIS A 279 2.80 43.54 19.34
CA HIS A 279 3.11 44.85 18.81
C HIS A 279 2.06 45.91 19.24
N ASP A 280 0.76 45.60 19.09
CA ASP A 280 -0.34 46.52 19.38
C ASP A 280 -0.51 46.80 20.88
N LEU A 281 -0.11 45.87 21.74
CA LEU A 281 0.00 46.08 23.19
C LEU A 281 1.23 46.92 23.52
N ARG A 282 2.36 46.77 22.86
CA ARG A 282 3.60 47.48 23.15
C ARG A 282 3.45 49.00 22.93
N THR A 283 2.77 49.43 21.88
CA THR A 283 2.62 50.84 21.53
C THR A 283 1.91 51.67 22.63
N PRO A 284 0.69 51.32 23.08
CA PRO A 284 0.02 52.03 24.15
C PRO A 284 0.75 51.91 25.49
N LEU A 285 1.37 50.74 25.77
CA LEU A 285 2.16 50.55 27.02
C LEU A 285 3.40 51.45 27.04
N SER A 286 4.15 51.55 25.90
CA SER A 286 5.30 52.45 25.83
C SER A 286 4.88 53.93 25.96
N SER A 287 3.75 54.28 25.34
CA SER A 287 3.18 55.65 25.49
C SER A 287 2.76 55.92 26.93
N LEU A 288 2.03 55.02 27.56
CA LEU A 288 1.64 55.10 28.97
C LEU A 288 2.86 55.28 29.89
N HIS A 289 3.88 54.42 29.69
CA HIS A 289 5.13 54.49 30.46
C HIS A 289 5.82 55.84 30.28
N GLY A 290 5.98 56.32 29.04
CA GLY A 290 6.64 57.60 28.74
C GLY A 290 5.92 58.80 29.34
N TYR A 291 4.58 58.86 29.36
CA TYR A 291 3.84 59.92 29.99
C TYR A 291 3.93 59.88 31.52
N LEU A 292 3.88 58.69 32.14
CA LEU A 292 4.08 58.54 33.59
C LEU A 292 5.51 58.89 33.99
N GLU A 293 6.51 58.49 33.22
CA GLU A 293 7.92 58.85 33.46
C GLU A 293 8.13 60.37 33.32
N THR A 294 7.52 61.02 32.31
CA THR A 294 7.58 62.44 32.12
C THR A 294 6.95 63.19 33.31
N LEU A 295 5.80 62.70 33.81
CA LEU A 295 5.16 63.27 35.02
C LEU A 295 6.05 63.12 36.21
N LEU A 296 6.73 62.00 36.42
CA LEU A 296 7.63 61.74 37.53
C LEU A 296 8.89 62.63 37.47
N LEU A 297 9.53 62.74 36.33
CA LEU A 297 10.81 63.45 36.15
C LEU A 297 10.64 64.95 36.06
N LYS A 298 9.52 65.45 35.62
CA LYS A 298 9.22 66.89 35.46
C LYS A 298 8.19 67.46 36.43
N ASP A 299 7.89 66.77 37.55
CA ASP A 299 6.85 67.14 38.51
C ASP A 299 7.01 68.55 39.00
N ALA A 300 8.22 69.02 39.27
CA ALA A 300 8.53 70.38 39.75
C ALA A 300 8.43 71.48 38.67
N VAL A 301 8.38 71.13 37.37
CA VAL A 301 8.44 72.06 36.23
C VAL A 301 7.11 72.16 35.49
N LEU A 302 6.31 71.09 35.50
CA LEU A 302 5.03 71.02 34.83
C LEU A 302 3.94 71.86 35.53
N ASP A 303 3.26 72.63 34.70
CA ASP A 303 2.07 73.35 35.24
C ASP A 303 0.87 72.42 35.44
N ALA A 304 -0.15 72.90 36.13
CA ALA A 304 -1.33 72.06 36.44
C ALA A 304 -2.13 71.62 35.22
N PRO A 305 -2.28 72.42 34.14
CA PRO A 305 -2.91 71.97 32.86
C PRO A 305 -2.14 70.92 32.19
N GLU A 306 -0.81 71.01 32.07
CA GLU A 306 0.04 69.99 31.40
C GLU A 306 0.02 68.70 32.19
N ARG A 307 0.11 68.75 33.52
CA ARG A 307 0.01 67.56 34.38
C ARG A 307 -1.32 66.82 34.14
N ARG A 308 -2.44 67.58 34.14
CA ARG A 308 -3.76 66.98 33.86
C ARG A 308 -3.83 66.35 32.46
N ARG A 309 -3.25 66.98 31.44
CA ARG A 309 -3.20 66.51 30.09
C ARG A 309 -2.43 65.18 30.00
N TYR A 310 -1.25 65.08 30.61
CA TYR A 310 -0.45 63.86 30.61
C TYR A 310 -1.13 62.73 31.36
N LEU A 311 -1.77 63.00 32.50
CA LEU A 311 -2.60 62.04 33.25
C LEU A 311 -3.78 61.56 32.38
N ALA A 312 -4.47 62.45 31.69
CA ALA A 312 -5.59 62.09 30.82
C ALA A 312 -5.13 61.15 29.68
N ILE A 313 -3.97 61.43 29.06
CA ILE A 313 -3.40 60.57 28.01
C ILE A 313 -2.99 59.22 28.62
N ALA A 314 -2.37 59.20 29.81
CA ALA A 314 -1.96 57.96 30.44
C ALA A 314 -3.17 57.06 30.78
N ILE A 315 -4.27 57.64 31.29
CA ILE A 315 -5.53 56.92 31.55
C ILE A 315 -6.11 56.38 30.25
N GLU A 316 -6.12 57.16 29.18
CA GLU A 316 -6.62 56.71 27.86
C GLU A 316 -5.81 55.55 27.29
N GLN A 317 -4.46 55.58 27.39
CA GLN A 317 -3.62 54.49 26.99
C GLN A 317 -3.83 53.22 27.85
N SER A 318 -4.00 53.39 29.15
CA SER A 318 -4.35 52.27 30.06
C SER A 318 -5.67 51.63 29.69
N ARG A 319 -6.71 52.44 29.42
CA ARG A 319 -8.01 51.95 28.96
C ARG A 319 -7.91 51.16 27.65
N ARG A 320 -7.13 51.68 26.68
CA ARG A 320 -6.89 51.05 25.39
C ARG A 320 -6.21 49.67 25.54
N VAL A 321 -5.22 49.53 26.44
CA VAL A 321 -4.60 48.23 26.75
C VAL A 321 -5.64 47.26 27.33
N GLY A 322 -6.51 47.71 28.22
CA GLY A 322 -7.59 46.90 28.77
C GLY A 322 -8.56 46.40 27.72
N GLU A 323 -8.99 47.26 26.78
CA GLU A 323 -9.87 46.90 25.67
C GLU A 323 -9.22 45.89 24.72
N LEU A 324 -7.93 46.07 24.39
CA LEU A 324 -7.19 45.10 23.56
C LEU A 324 -7.06 43.74 24.24
N ALA A 325 -6.72 43.73 25.56
CA ALA A 325 -6.61 42.49 26.33
C ALA A 325 -7.97 41.75 26.38
N GLN A 326 -9.07 42.49 26.62
CA GLN A 326 -10.42 41.92 26.64
C GLN A 326 -10.82 41.34 25.29
N SER A 327 -10.54 42.04 24.18
CA SER A 327 -10.83 41.59 22.83
C SER A 327 -10.02 40.35 22.45
N LEU A 328 -8.76 40.27 22.90
CA LEU A 328 -7.91 39.10 22.69
C LEU A 328 -8.45 37.87 23.44
N PHE A 329 -8.84 38.07 24.70
CA PHE A 329 -9.38 37.00 25.52
C PHE A 329 -10.70 36.47 24.96
N GLU A 330 -11.56 37.35 24.45
CA GLU A 330 -12.80 37.02 23.79
C GLU A 330 -12.53 36.21 22.49
N LEU A 331 -11.62 36.69 21.64
CA LEU A 331 -11.25 35.97 20.41
C LEU A 331 -10.70 34.57 20.72
N ALA A 332 -9.84 34.46 21.73
CA ALA A 332 -9.31 33.16 22.16
C ALA A 332 -10.44 32.19 22.58
N ARG A 333 -11.42 32.68 23.36
CA ARG A 333 -12.56 31.84 23.76
C ARG A 333 -13.41 31.38 22.58
N LEU A 334 -13.62 32.25 21.59
CA LEU A 334 -14.36 31.91 20.36
C LEU A 334 -13.60 30.94 19.46
N GLU A 335 -12.27 31.09 19.33
CA GLU A 335 -11.44 30.22 18.47
C GLU A 335 -11.27 28.80 19.04
N TYR A 336 -11.10 28.66 20.35
CA TYR A 336 -10.89 27.36 21.00
C TYR A 336 -12.18 26.59 21.33
N GLY A 337 -13.35 27.06 20.88
CA GLY A 337 -14.61 26.36 21.07
C GLY A 337 -15.15 26.34 22.49
N PHE A 338 -14.62 27.21 23.36
CA PHE A 338 -15.11 27.35 24.74
C PHE A 338 -16.49 28.02 24.84
N VAL A 339 -16.97 28.59 23.73
CA VAL A 339 -18.27 29.22 23.64
C VAL A 339 -19.02 28.63 22.46
N GLN A 340 -20.21 28.11 22.74
CA GLN A 340 -21.16 27.69 21.70
C GLN A 340 -22.29 28.70 21.68
N PRO A 341 -22.81 29.08 20.48
CA PRO A 341 -23.97 29.93 20.40
C PRO A 341 -25.18 29.31 21.13
N ASP A 342 -25.90 30.12 21.90
CA ASP A 342 -27.19 29.77 22.51
C ASP A 342 -28.30 30.54 21.78
N PRO A 343 -28.83 30.01 20.65
CA PRO A 343 -29.74 30.77 19.82
C PRO A 343 -31.12 30.90 20.44
N GLU A 344 -31.59 32.12 20.52
CA GLU A 344 -32.93 32.50 20.98
C GLU A 344 -33.67 33.33 19.92
N SER A 345 -34.99 33.49 20.11
CA SER A 345 -35.80 34.31 19.21
C SER A 345 -35.92 35.72 19.74
N PHE A 346 -35.45 36.71 18.97
CA PHE A 346 -35.55 38.12 19.36
C PHE A 346 -35.90 39.07 18.22
N SER A 347 -36.32 40.30 18.57
CA SER A 347 -36.58 41.36 17.61
C SER A 347 -35.28 42.03 17.16
N PRO A 348 -34.97 42.00 15.85
CA PRO A 348 -33.75 42.66 15.34
C PRO A 348 -33.83 44.19 15.45
N VAL A 349 -35.05 44.77 15.47
CA VAL A 349 -35.28 46.19 15.59
C VAL A 349 -34.91 46.66 17.00
N ASP A 350 -35.37 45.91 18.05
CA ASP A 350 -35.11 46.24 19.43
C ASP A 350 -33.61 46.17 19.72
N LEU A 351 -32.92 45.11 19.20
CA LEU A 351 -31.48 44.98 19.34
C LEU A 351 -30.72 46.16 18.70
N VAL A 352 -31.11 46.60 17.50
CA VAL A 352 -30.47 47.77 16.85
C VAL A 352 -30.68 49.04 17.68
N GLN A 353 -31.90 49.23 18.24
CA GLN A 353 -32.20 50.39 19.10
C GLN A 353 -31.36 50.37 20.36
N ASP A 354 -31.24 49.21 21.03
CA ASP A 354 -30.44 49.08 22.27
C ASP A 354 -28.95 49.36 21.98
N VAL A 355 -28.43 48.88 20.87
CA VAL A 355 -27.05 49.16 20.47
C VAL A 355 -26.89 50.64 20.13
N PHE A 356 -27.82 51.29 19.43
CA PHE A 356 -27.76 52.73 19.14
C PHE A 356 -27.72 53.56 20.41
N GLN A 357 -28.56 53.24 21.39
CA GLN A 357 -28.59 53.92 22.68
C GLN A 357 -27.23 53.86 23.38
N LYS A 358 -26.52 52.75 23.35
CA LYS A 358 -25.18 52.60 23.91
C LYS A 358 -24.14 53.50 23.23
N PHE A 359 -24.34 53.80 21.94
CA PHE A 359 -23.37 54.58 21.14
C PHE A 359 -23.77 56.06 20.97
N GLU A 360 -24.96 56.50 21.37
CA GLU A 360 -25.53 57.82 21.16
C GLU A 360 -24.60 58.95 21.65
N LEU A 361 -24.20 58.92 22.91
CA LEU A 361 -23.30 59.93 23.49
C LEU A 361 -21.96 60.00 22.76
N ARG A 362 -21.42 58.87 22.31
CA ARG A 362 -20.13 58.80 21.57
C ARG A 362 -20.30 59.35 20.17
N ALA A 363 -21.43 59.08 19.51
CA ALA A 363 -21.76 59.62 18.19
C ALA A 363 -21.98 61.14 18.24
N GLU A 364 -22.73 61.63 19.23
CA GLU A 364 -22.92 63.05 19.47
C GLU A 364 -21.61 63.80 19.74
N SER A 365 -20.74 63.25 20.59
CA SER A 365 -19.43 63.84 20.88
C SER A 365 -18.53 63.97 19.66
N ARG A 366 -18.74 63.09 18.65
CA ARG A 366 -18.05 63.10 17.37
C ARG A 366 -18.82 63.78 16.24
N ARG A 367 -20.02 64.30 16.54
CA ARG A 367 -20.94 64.92 15.57
C ARG A 367 -21.26 63.99 14.36
N VAL A 368 -21.44 62.68 14.64
CA VAL A 368 -21.81 61.65 13.63
C VAL A 368 -23.27 61.28 13.89
N ALA A 369 -24.07 61.26 12.83
CA ALA A 369 -25.48 60.90 12.93
C ALA A 369 -25.64 59.37 12.79
N LEU A 370 -26.43 58.76 13.70
CA LEU A 370 -26.83 57.36 13.62
C LEU A 370 -28.22 57.32 12.92
N LYS A 371 -28.35 56.45 11.88
CA LYS A 371 -29.57 56.25 11.14
C LYS A 371 -29.95 54.79 11.11
N ALA A 372 -31.23 54.49 11.34
CA ALA A 372 -31.76 53.13 11.19
C ALA A 372 -32.82 53.17 10.07
N VAL A 373 -32.70 52.20 9.14
CA VAL A 373 -33.58 52.04 7.98
C VAL A 373 -34.11 50.62 7.97
N PHE A 374 -35.38 50.45 8.26
CA PHE A 374 -36.01 49.14 8.25
C PHE A 374 -37.51 49.24 7.86
N PRO A 375 -38.08 48.17 7.24
CA PRO A 375 -39.51 48.08 6.95
C PRO A 375 -40.35 48.05 8.26
N PRO A 376 -41.66 48.43 8.18
CA PRO A 376 -42.53 48.49 9.37
C PRO A 376 -42.70 47.16 10.12
N HIS A 377 -42.56 46.04 9.41
CA HIS A 377 -42.72 44.71 10.00
C HIS A 377 -41.55 43.80 9.59
N LEU A 378 -40.74 43.47 10.58
CA LEU A 378 -39.66 42.51 10.40
C LEU A 378 -39.92 41.24 11.24
N PRO A 379 -39.67 40.05 10.70
CA PRO A 379 -39.79 38.84 11.50
C PRO A 379 -38.71 38.77 12.57
N PRO A 380 -38.97 38.09 13.70
CA PRO A 380 -37.93 37.82 14.68
C PRO A 380 -36.86 36.90 14.05
N VAL A 381 -35.62 37.05 14.53
CA VAL A 381 -34.48 36.25 14.11
C VAL A 381 -34.13 35.18 15.17
N HIS A 382 -33.47 34.13 14.77
CA HIS A 382 -33.03 33.04 15.66
C HIS A 382 -31.52 32.97 15.69
N ALA A 383 -30.92 33.57 16.73
CA ALA A 383 -29.47 33.65 16.91
C ALA A 383 -29.13 33.89 18.39
N ASP A 384 -27.86 33.81 18.75
CA ASP A 384 -27.42 34.22 20.08
C ASP A 384 -27.43 35.76 20.21
N LEU A 385 -28.34 36.27 21.02
CA LEU A 385 -28.56 37.72 21.19
C LEU A 385 -27.28 38.46 21.58
N GLY A 386 -26.55 37.95 22.58
CA GLY A 386 -25.33 38.57 23.07
C GLY A 386 -24.21 38.62 22.06
N MET A 387 -24.06 37.51 21.28
CA MET A 387 -23.10 37.46 20.20
C MET A 387 -23.43 38.41 19.04
N ILE A 388 -24.70 38.49 18.64
CA ILE A 388 -25.11 39.41 17.55
C ILE A 388 -25.03 40.88 18.05
N GLU A 389 -25.37 41.19 19.31
CA GLU A 389 -25.12 42.50 19.90
C GLU A 389 -23.61 42.87 19.79
N ARG A 390 -22.74 41.89 20.05
CA ARG A 390 -21.27 42.09 19.95
C ARG A 390 -20.83 42.36 18.51
N VAL A 391 -21.43 41.67 17.54
CA VAL A 391 -21.20 41.93 16.10
C VAL A 391 -21.56 43.38 15.76
N LEU A 392 -22.78 43.82 16.10
CA LEU A 392 -23.22 45.17 15.82
C LEU A 392 -22.36 46.22 16.52
N SER A 393 -22.00 45.99 17.79
CA SER A 393 -21.14 46.88 18.55
C SER A 393 -19.75 47.03 17.96
N ASN A 394 -19.12 45.93 17.53
CA ASN A 394 -17.79 45.97 16.89
C ASN A 394 -17.82 46.71 15.52
N LEU A 395 -18.88 46.49 14.71
CA LEU A 395 -19.02 47.18 13.44
C LEU A 395 -19.34 48.66 13.62
N LEU A 396 -20.19 49.04 14.57
CA LEU A 396 -20.47 50.43 14.93
C LEU A 396 -19.25 51.16 15.50
N ASP A 397 -18.48 50.52 16.36
CA ASP A 397 -17.25 51.12 16.91
C ASP A 397 -16.25 51.39 15.77
N ASN A 398 -16.13 50.45 14.85
CA ASN A 398 -15.29 50.63 13.65
C ASN A 398 -15.78 51.76 12.76
N ALA A 399 -17.09 51.85 12.50
CA ALA A 399 -17.72 52.91 11.72
C ALA A 399 -17.51 54.29 12.36
N LEU A 400 -17.78 54.41 13.68
CA LEU A 400 -17.56 55.67 14.44
C LEU A 400 -16.10 56.13 14.44
N ARG A 401 -15.15 55.21 14.41
CA ARG A 401 -13.72 55.52 14.39
C ARG A 401 -13.30 56.20 13.08
N TYR A 402 -13.89 55.79 11.96
CA TYR A 402 -13.46 56.21 10.62
C TYR A 402 -14.40 57.23 9.97
N THR A 403 -15.60 57.44 10.49
CA THR A 403 -16.51 58.45 9.97
C THR A 403 -16.05 59.84 10.42
N PRO A 404 -15.85 60.79 9.46
CA PRO A 404 -15.49 62.17 9.80
C PRO A 404 -16.65 62.89 10.47
N GLU A 405 -16.33 64.01 11.11
CA GLU A 405 -17.31 64.95 11.71
C GLU A 405 -18.32 65.39 10.63
N GLY A 406 -19.62 65.37 10.99
CA GLY A 406 -20.73 65.65 10.05
C GLY A 406 -21.17 64.47 9.18
N GLY A 407 -20.49 63.36 9.26
CA GLY A 407 -20.88 62.12 8.57
C GLY A 407 -22.02 61.40 9.25
N HIS A 408 -22.42 60.25 8.68
CA HIS A 408 -23.45 59.41 9.29
C HIS A 408 -23.12 57.93 9.14
N ILE A 409 -23.69 57.14 10.04
CA ILE A 409 -23.64 55.67 10.04
C ILE A 409 -25.08 55.19 9.89
N GLU A 410 -25.27 54.23 8.95
CA GLU A 410 -26.61 53.69 8.66
C GLU A 410 -26.64 52.19 8.92
N ILE A 411 -27.61 51.73 9.71
CA ILE A 411 -27.94 50.31 9.82
C ILE A 411 -29.24 50.07 9.05
N ALA A 412 -29.18 49.23 8.03
CA ALA A 412 -30.38 48.85 7.26
C ALA A 412 -30.69 47.36 7.49
N LEU A 413 -31.97 47.08 7.69
CA LEU A 413 -32.50 45.72 7.85
C LEU A 413 -33.45 45.42 6.66
N ALA A 414 -33.28 44.28 6.02
CA ALA A 414 -34.16 43.84 4.93
C ALA A 414 -34.52 42.38 5.13
N ALA A 415 -35.82 42.05 5.12
CA ALA A 415 -36.27 40.67 5.18
C ALA A 415 -36.24 40.02 3.83
N SER A 416 -35.69 38.84 3.76
CA SER A 416 -35.77 37.86 2.66
C SER A 416 -36.64 36.68 3.08
N ASP A 417 -36.91 35.73 2.18
CA ASP A 417 -37.80 34.61 2.49
C ASP A 417 -37.41 33.79 3.73
N ASP A 418 -36.13 33.49 3.91
CA ASP A 418 -35.60 32.65 5.01
C ASP A 418 -34.53 33.34 5.88
N SER A 419 -34.22 34.59 5.56
CA SER A 419 -33.14 35.34 6.25
C SER A 419 -33.53 36.82 6.42
N LEU A 420 -32.86 37.43 7.39
CA LEU A 420 -32.84 38.87 7.59
C LEU A 420 -31.45 39.38 7.21
N ASP A 421 -31.34 40.23 6.24
CA ASP A 421 -30.11 40.87 5.83
C ASP A 421 -29.90 42.12 6.67
N VAL A 422 -28.69 42.17 7.28
CA VAL A 422 -28.25 43.31 8.10
C VAL A 422 -27.12 43.98 7.34
N THR A 423 -27.24 45.28 7.11
CA THR A 423 -26.23 46.09 6.45
C THR A 423 -25.82 47.24 7.35
N ILE A 424 -24.51 47.47 7.53
CA ILE A 424 -23.99 48.59 8.27
C ILE A 424 -23.06 49.37 7.38
N GLY A 425 -23.40 50.62 7.11
CA GLY A 425 -22.63 51.51 6.20
C GLY A 425 -22.20 52.78 6.91
N ASP A 426 -21.04 53.30 6.55
CA ASP A 426 -20.51 54.58 7.02
C ASP A 426 -20.18 55.52 5.85
N THR A 427 -20.03 56.80 6.14
CA THR A 427 -19.60 57.85 5.20
C THR A 427 -18.12 58.22 5.32
N GLY A 428 -17.30 57.33 5.80
CA GLY A 428 -15.88 57.50 5.98
C GLY A 428 -15.09 57.41 4.62
N PRO A 429 -13.77 57.29 4.69
CA PRO A 429 -12.91 57.23 3.51
C PRO A 429 -13.02 55.90 2.74
N GLY A 430 -13.77 54.95 3.25
CA GLY A 430 -13.89 53.61 2.66
C GLY A 430 -12.68 52.73 2.91
N ILE A 431 -12.65 51.56 2.22
CA ILE A 431 -11.58 50.58 2.36
C ILE A 431 -10.82 50.53 1.02
N PRO A 432 -9.50 50.81 0.97
CA PRO A 432 -8.68 50.69 -0.20
C PRO A 432 -8.74 49.30 -0.80
N GLN A 433 -8.67 49.17 -2.13
CA GLN A 433 -8.82 47.92 -2.85
C GLN A 433 -7.81 46.85 -2.39
N GLU A 434 -6.57 47.27 -2.12
CA GLU A 434 -5.47 46.43 -1.65
C GLU A 434 -5.73 45.77 -0.29
N LEU A 435 -6.64 46.37 0.51
CA LEU A 435 -7.00 45.89 1.83
C LEU A 435 -8.30 45.07 1.88
N ARG A 436 -9.03 44.97 0.77
CA ARG A 436 -10.29 44.23 0.71
C ARG A 436 -10.05 42.74 0.72
N GLU A 437 -9.00 42.28 -0.02
CA GLU A 437 -8.60 40.88 0.00
C GLU A 437 -7.98 40.53 1.37
N GLY A 438 -8.62 39.62 2.11
CA GLY A 438 -8.17 39.20 3.44
C GLY A 438 -8.57 40.11 4.59
N LEU A 439 -9.52 41.05 4.40
CA LEU A 439 -10.01 41.97 5.42
C LEU A 439 -10.44 41.28 6.73
N PHE A 440 -11.04 40.12 6.60
CA PHE A 440 -11.54 39.33 7.74
C PHE A 440 -10.55 38.23 8.21
N GLN A 441 -9.57 37.87 7.38
CA GLN A 441 -8.61 36.79 7.64
C GLN A 441 -7.24 37.32 8.13
N ARG A 442 -6.83 38.52 7.66
CA ARG A 442 -5.53 39.11 7.99
C ARG A 442 -5.73 40.37 8.87
N PRO A 443 -5.41 40.29 10.15
CA PRO A 443 -5.79 41.36 11.06
C PRO A 443 -5.05 42.69 10.86
N PHE A 444 -3.82 42.78 10.26
CA PHE A 444 -3.00 43.94 10.65
C PHE A 444 -2.06 44.57 9.58
N THR A 445 -1.75 43.96 8.46
CA THR A 445 -0.80 44.64 7.54
C THR A 445 -0.96 44.18 6.08
N VAL A 446 -1.19 45.16 5.20
CA VAL A 446 -0.82 45.06 3.77
C VAL A 446 -0.06 46.33 3.44
N GLY A 447 1.19 46.20 2.94
CA GLY A 447 1.94 47.31 2.37
C GLY A 447 2.48 48.39 3.32
N GLY A 448 2.72 48.08 4.62
CA GLY A 448 3.31 49.03 5.57
C GLY A 448 2.37 50.09 6.15
N ALA A 449 1.13 50.14 5.69
CA ALA A 449 0.10 51.01 6.29
C ALA A 449 -0.57 50.33 7.46
N ARG A 450 -0.33 50.84 8.68
CA ARG A 450 -0.92 50.37 9.93
C ARG A 450 -2.41 50.68 9.99
N ARG A 451 -3.21 49.67 10.37
CA ARG A 451 -4.58 49.88 10.84
C ARG A 451 -4.66 49.64 12.34
N ASP A 452 -5.08 50.67 13.03
CA ASP A 452 -5.55 50.55 14.43
C ASP A 452 -6.90 49.84 14.40
N GLY A 453 -7.02 48.61 14.95
CA GLY A 453 -8.31 48.01 15.23
C GLY A 453 -8.65 46.65 14.58
N GLY A 454 -7.70 45.79 14.28
CA GLY A 454 -7.94 44.50 13.59
C GLY A 454 -8.70 43.40 14.35
N LEU A 455 -8.74 43.41 15.69
CA LEU A 455 -9.38 42.32 16.46
C LEU A 455 -10.91 42.37 16.37
N GLY A 456 -11.54 43.55 16.28
CA GLY A 456 -13.00 43.68 16.21
C GLY A 456 -13.63 42.97 15.00
N LEU A 457 -13.07 43.16 13.78
CA LEU A 457 -13.55 42.48 12.57
C LEU A 457 -13.34 40.96 12.61
N ARG A 458 -12.27 40.50 13.25
CA ARG A 458 -12.02 39.08 13.43
C ARG A 458 -13.00 38.43 14.41
N ILE A 459 -13.34 39.13 15.50
CA ILE A 459 -14.42 38.73 16.41
C ILE A 459 -15.75 38.62 15.65
N VAL A 460 -16.09 39.63 14.86
CA VAL A 460 -17.31 39.64 14.01
C VAL A 460 -17.34 38.43 13.09
N HIS A 461 -16.23 38.19 12.32
CA HIS A 461 -16.13 37.07 11.44
C HIS A 461 -16.34 35.74 12.18
N ARG A 462 -15.66 35.55 13.31
CA ARG A 462 -15.72 34.31 14.09
C ARG A 462 -17.10 34.07 14.70
N ILE A 463 -17.77 35.09 15.18
CA ILE A 463 -19.15 34.98 15.72
C ILE A 463 -20.10 34.57 14.60
N LEU A 464 -20.04 35.20 13.42
CA LEU A 464 -20.90 34.87 12.29
C LEU A 464 -20.60 33.45 11.74
N GLU A 465 -19.35 33.07 11.69
CA GLU A 465 -18.93 31.68 11.32
C GLU A 465 -19.55 30.65 12.30
N LEU A 466 -19.54 30.90 13.61
CA LEU A 466 -20.20 30.04 14.60
C LEU A 466 -21.72 29.94 14.39
N HIS A 467 -22.34 30.96 13.81
CA HIS A 467 -23.74 30.93 13.39
C HIS A 467 -23.97 30.35 11.98
N GLY A 468 -22.91 29.83 11.32
CA GLY A 468 -22.98 29.34 9.93
C GLY A 468 -23.28 30.44 8.90
N ARG A 469 -22.86 31.68 9.20
CA ARG A 469 -23.06 32.87 8.38
C ARG A 469 -21.72 33.53 8.03
N GLU A 470 -21.74 34.33 6.95
CA GLU A 470 -20.55 35.06 6.50
C GLU A 470 -20.78 36.56 6.55
N ILE A 471 -19.72 37.31 6.80
CA ILE A 471 -19.69 38.76 6.63
C ILE A 471 -19.07 39.11 5.29
N ILE A 472 -19.72 40.03 4.58
CA ILE A 472 -19.25 40.49 3.27
C ILE A 472 -19.03 42.01 3.29
N LEU A 473 -18.05 42.47 2.51
CA LEU A 473 -17.88 43.87 2.19
C LEU A 473 -18.65 44.17 0.92
N LEU A 474 -19.68 44.98 1.01
CA LEU A 474 -20.53 45.35 -0.14
C LEU A 474 -19.85 46.48 -0.94
N GLU A 475 -19.97 46.44 -2.25
CA GLU A 475 -19.54 47.55 -3.10
C GLU A 475 -20.38 48.80 -2.85
N THR A 476 -19.73 49.91 -2.63
CA THR A 476 -20.41 51.20 -2.49
C THR A 476 -20.18 52.05 -3.73
N SER A 477 -21.24 52.62 -4.27
CA SER A 477 -21.16 53.60 -5.36
C SER A 477 -20.64 54.98 -4.94
N GLY A 478 -20.23 55.13 -3.68
CA GLY A 478 -19.78 56.39 -3.08
C GLY A 478 -18.64 56.18 -2.09
N GLN A 479 -18.31 57.26 -1.31
CA GLN A 479 -17.38 57.20 -0.19
C GLN A 479 -17.98 56.36 0.95
N GLY A 480 -17.11 55.65 1.70
CA GLY A 480 -17.52 54.88 2.88
C GLY A 480 -17.30 53.38 2.72
N ALA A 481 -17.49 52.65 3.84
CA ALA A 481 -17.47 51.18 3.87
C ALA A 481 -18.89 50.67 4.21
N ARG A 482 -19.26 49.52 3.61
CA ARG A 482 -20.54 48.88 3.89
C ARG A 482 -20.34 47.39 4.11
N PHE A 483 -20.68 46.94 5.33
CA PHE A 483 -20.62 45.52 5.70
C PHE A 483 -22.02 44.92 5.69
N GLY A 484 -22.14 43.70 5.22
CA GLY A 484 -23.41 42.97 5.20
C GLY A 484 -23.26 41.55 5.76
N PHE A 485 -24.27 41.08 6.46
CA PHE A 485 -24.42 39.69 6.89
C PHE A 485 -25.89 39.31 6.97
N SER A 486 -26.23 38.02 7.02
CA SER A 486 -27.60 37.56 7.15
C SER A 486 -27.83 36.75 8.41
N LEU A 487 -29.00 36.87 9.02
CA LEU A 487 -29.45 36.07 10.16
C LEU A 487 -30.64 35.19 9.79
N PRO A 488 -30.81 34.01 10.37
CA PRO A 488 -31.97 33.15 10.09
C PRO A 488 -33.24 33.74 10.73
N VAL A 489 -34.32 33.74 9.97
CA VAL A 489 -35.63 34.18 10.48
C VAL A 489 -36.26 33.07 11.31
N PHE A 490 -36.83 33.43 12.47
CA PHE A 490 -37.57 32.49 13.30
C PHE A 490 -38.95 32.22 12.66
N ARG A 491 -39.11 31.06 12.04
CA ARG A 491 -40.41 30.59 11.62
C ARG A 491 -41.07 29.80 12.75
N ARG A 492 -42.16 30.31 13.29
CA ARG A 492 -43.02 29.51 14.17
C ARG A 492 -43.57 28.36 13.33
N VAL A 493 -43.04 27.13 13.56
CA VAL A 493 -43.67 25.95 12.98
C VAL A 493 -45.13 25.99 13.45
N ALA A 494 -46.06 26.24 12.52
CA ALA A 494 -47.46 26.14 12.84
C ALA A 494 -47.71 24.71 13.32
N ALA A 495 -48.01 24.57 14.61
CA ALA A 495 -48.48 23.30 15.16
C ALA A 495 -49.73 22.93 14.31
N GLY A 496 -49.60 21.84 13.53
CA GLY A 496 -50.74 21.30 12.78
C GLY A 496 -51.90 21.08 13.76
N PRO A 497 -53.14 21.30 13.32
CA PRO A 497 -54.29 21.01 14.16
C PRO A 497 -54.25 19.51 14.49
N GLY A 498 -54.18 19.15 15.78
CA GLY A 498 -54.32 17.82 16.34
C GLY A 498 -55.72 17.25 16.15
#